data_420334244025298e604262d6cb0c04c8
#
_entry.id   420334244025298e604262d6cb0c04c8
#
_cell.length_a   1.000
_cell.length_b   1.000
_cell.length_c   1.000
_cell.angle_alpha   90.00
_cell.angle_beta   90.00
_cell.angle_gamma   90.00
#
_symmetry.space_group_name_H-M   'P 1'
#
loop_
_entity.id
_entity.type
_entity.pdbx_description
1 polymer ?
#
loop_
_entity_poly.entity_id
_entity_poly.type
_entity_poly.pdbx_seq_one_letter_code
_entity_poly.pdbx_strand_id
1 'polypeptide(L)'
;FADDFSLEIEAGRHPVVEGQVDSFIANDCRFEPARRMLLVTGPNMGGKSTYMRQVALIVLLAHCGAFVPARAARIGPVDAIYTRIGASDDLASGRSTFMVEMTEAAAILHRMPRWKPRSRRGYRPCL
;
A
#
# COMPACT_ATOMS: atom_id res chain seq x y z
N PHE A 1 16.94 -1.04 2.85
CA PHE A 1 15.94 -2.13 2.89
C PHE A 1 16.13 -2.96 4.15
N ALA A 2 15.07 -3.60 4.64
CA ALA A 2 15.11 -4.54 5.75
C ALA A 2 15.19 -5.98 5.20
N ASP A 3 15.87 -6.86 5.93
CA ASP A 3 15.99 -8.28 5.54
C ASP A 3 14.79 -9.13 5.95
N ASP A 4 13.87 -8.55 6.72
CA ASP A 4 12.67 -9.18 7.24
C ASP A 4 11.40 -8.55 6.65
N PHE A 5 10.26 -9.19 6.89
CA PHE A 5 8.96 -8.61 6.55
C PHE A 5 8.65 -7.47 7.53
N SER A 6 9.19 -6.31 7.25
CA SER A 6 8.88 -5.07 7.97
C SER A 6 8.65 -3.93 6.97
N LEU A 7 7.75 -3.04 7.33
CA LEU A 7 7.52 -1.79 6.63
C LEU A 7 7.36 -0.71 7.69
N GLU A 8 8.26 0.24 7.68
CA GLU A 8 8.23 1.38 8.59
C GLU A 8 8.40 2.66 7.76
N ILE A 9 7.41 3.53 7.83
CA ILE A 9 7.39 4.83 7.17
C ILE A 9 7.14 5.86 8.25
N GLU A 10 8.02 6.83 8.36
CA GLU A 10 7.91 7.95 9.26
C GLU A 10 7.58 9.22 8.50
N ALA A 11 6.55 9.93 8.95
CA ALA A 11 6.08 11.18 8.35
C ALA A 11 5.92 11.06 6.83
N GLY A 12 5.27 9.99 6.37
CA GLY A 12 4.96 9.78 4.96
C GLY A 12 3.98 10.83 4.44
N ARG A 13 4.15 11.23 3.17
CA ARG A 13 3.32 12.21 2.48
C ARG A 13 2.86 11.66 1.15
N HIS A 14 1.69 12.08 0.68
CA HIS A 14 1.20 11.69 -0.63
C HIS A 14 1.78 12.61 -1.70
N PRO A 15 2.62 12.14 -2.64
CA PRO A 15 3.38 13.00 -3.53
C PRO A 15 2.53 13.92 -4.43
N VAL A 16 1.30 13.51 -4.72
CA VAL A 16 0.40 14.31 -5.56
C VAL A 16 -0.50 15.21 -4.70
N VAL A 17 -1.11 14.66 -3.65
CA VAL A 17 -2.08 15.40 -2.83
C VAL A 17 -1.40 16.48 -2.02
N GLU A 18 -0.16 16.27 -1.55
CA GLU A 18 0.62 17.28 -0.84
C GLU A 18 0.74 18.59 -1.63
N GLY A 19 0.93 18.50 -2.96
CA GLY A 19 1.01 19.68 -3.83
C GLY A 19 -0.32 20.34 -4.18
N GLN A 20 -1.45 19.76 -3.76
CA GLN A 20 -2.80 20.25 -4.08
C GLN A 20 -3.54 20.84 -2.87
N VAL A 21 -2.94 20.79 -1.69
CA VAL A 21 -3.55 21.29 -0.44
C VAL A 21 -2.61 22.27 0.25
N ASP A 22 -3.18 23.27 0.92
CA ASP A 22 -2.41 24.28 1.65
C ASP A 22 -1.63 23.69 2.83
N SER A 23 -2.12 22.60 3.41
CA SER A 23 -1.49 21.91 4.51
C SER A 23 -1.74 20.42 4.42
N PHE A 24 -0.67 19.63 4.37
CA PHE A 24 -0.73 18.17 4.38
C PHE A 24 -0.20 17.62 5.71
N ILE A 25 -1.01 16.79 6.35
CA ILE A 25 -0.61 16.11 7.58
C ILE A 25 0.11 14.82 7.22
N ALA A 26 1.40 14.76 7.53
CA ALA A 26 2.21 13.56 7.32
C ALA A 26 1.76 12.43 8.25
N ASN A 27 1.84 11.19 7.78
CA ASN A 27 1.35 10.02 8.50
C ASN A 27 2.41 8.94 8.59
N ASP A 28 2.45 8.25 9.72
CA ASP A 28 3.29 7.08 9.92
C ASP A 28 2.56 5.80 9.47
N CYS A 29 3.34 4.81 9.04
CA CYS A 29 2.86 3.47 8.78
C CYS A 29 3.86 2.44 9.28
N ARG A 30 3.39 1.45 10.04
CA ARG A 30 4.26 0.40 10.57
C ARG A 30 3.61 -0.97 10.47
N PHE A 31 4.31 -1.87 9.76
CA PHE A 31 4.06 -3.30 9.76
C PHE A 31 5.30 -4.04 10.24
N GLU A 32 5.08 -5.08 11.00
CA GLU A 32 6.12 -5.95 11.56
C GLU A 32 5.63 -7.40 11.57
N PRO A 33 6.48 -8.40 11.81
CA PRO A 33 6.08 -9.80 11.79
C PRO A 33 4.88 -10.14 12.68
N ALA A 34 4.72 -9.42 13.81
CA ALA A 34 3.61 -9.59 14.73
C ALA A 34 2.36 -8.77 14.36
N ARG A 35 2.49 -7.74 13.51
CA ARG A 35 1.40 -6.83 13.11
C ARG A 35 1.37 -6.66 11.59
N ARG A 36 0.64 -7.54 10.92
CA ARG A 36 0.60 -7.63 9.45
C ARG A 36 -0.64 -7.00 8.81
N MET A 37 -1.57 -6.53 9.61
CA MET A 37 -2.81 -5.93 9.14
C MET A 37 -3.06 -4.61 9.88
N LEU A 38 -3.49 -3.61 9.14
CA LEU A 38 -3.91 -2.33 9.65
C LEU A 38 -5.35 -2.07 9.22
N LEU A 39 -6.24 -1.87 10.19
CA LEU A 39 -7.61 -1.46 9.95
C LEU A 39 -7.71 0.06 10.06
N VAL A 40 -7.95 0.72 8.93
CA VAL A 40 -8.08 2.18 8.86
C VAL A 40 -9.55 2.55 8.82
N THR A 41 -10.03 3.19 9.88
CA THR A 41 -11.42 3.64 10.01
C THR A 41 -11.50 5.16 10.04
N GLY A 42 -12.68 5.70 9.80
CA GLY A 42 -12.93 7.15 9.85
C GLY A 42 -14.05 7.57 8.90
N PRO A 43 -14.46 8.86 8.94
CA PRO A 43 -15.53 9.38 8.10
C PRO A 43 -15.19 9.30 6.62
N ASN A 44 -16.21 9.36 5.76
CA ASN A 44 -16.00 9.54 4.34
C ASN A 44 -15.29 10.87 4.08
N MET A 45 -14.44 10.92 3.07
CA MET A 45 -13.55 12.06 2.77
C MET A 45 -12.49 12.36 3.84
N GLY A 46 -12.37 11.54 4.89
CA GLY A 46 -11.35 11.66 5.94
C GLY A 46 -9.94 11.19 5.56
N GLY A 47 -9.62 11.09 4.28
CA GLY A 47 -8.26 10.77 3.83
C GLY A 47 -7.87 9.29 3.85
N LYS A 48 -8.78 8.36 4.21
CA LYS A 48 -8.49 6.91 4.27
C LYS A 48 -7.86 6.37 2.97
N SER A 49 -8.48 6.67 1.83
CA SER A 49 -8.00 6.24 0.52
C SER A 49 -6.68 6.91 0.14
N THR A 50 -6.50 8.17 0.51
CA THR A 50 -5.25 8.92 0.33
C THR A 50 -4.13 8.27 1.11
N TYR A 51 -4.37 7.90 2.37
CA TYR A 51 -3.40 7.21 3.21
C TYR A 51 -2.98 5.85 2.62
N MET A 52 -3.95 5.02 2.18
CA MET A 52 -3.64 3.73 1.58
C MET A 52 -2.81 3.87 0.28
N ARG A 53 -3.18 4.83 -0.58
CA ARG A 53 -2.44 5.13 -1.81
C ARG A 53 -1.04 5.66 -1.52
N GLN A 54 -0.90 6.54 -0.53
CA GLN A 54 0.39 7.06 -0.06
C GLN A 54 1.35 5.94 0.32
N VAL A 55 0.91 5.00 1.14
CA VAL A 55 1.74 3.86 1.57
C VAL A 55 2.16 3.03 0.36
N ALA A 56 1.23 2.70 -0.54
CA ALA A 56 1.51 1.93 -1.75
C ALA A 56 2.52 2.64 -2.67
N LEU A 57 2.37 3.95 -2.87
CA LEU A 57 3.27 4.76 -3.69
C LEU A 57 4.68 4.85 -3.08
N ILE A 58 4.80 5.04 -1.77
CA ILE A 58 6.09 5.08 -1.09
C ILE A 58 6.82 3.73 -1.26
N VAL A 59 6.11 2.61 -1.08
CA VAL A 59 6.68 1.28 -1.29
C VAL A 59 7.13 1.10 -2.74
N LEU A 60 6.31 1.49 -3.71
CA LEU A 60 6.64 1.40 -5.13
C LEU A 60 7.89 2.23 -5.47
N LEU A 61 7.92 3.51 -5.07
CA LEU A 61 9.05 4.40 -5.31
C LEU A 61 10.35 3.87 -4.72
N ALA A 62 10.30 3.35 -3.49
CA ALA A 62 11.46 2.76 -2.84
C ALA A 62 12.00 1.56 -3.64
N HIS A 63 11.13 0.67 -4.15
CA HIS A 63 11.55 -0.48 -4.94
C HIS A 63 12.07 -0.09 -6.34
N CYS A 64 11.67 1.07 -6.85
CA CYS A 64 12.26 1.65 -8.07
C CYS A 64 13.60 2.37 -7.81
N GLY A 65 14.07 2.45 -6.56
CA GLY A 65 15.29 3.17 -6.20
C GLY A 65 15.14 4.69 -6.19
N ALA A 66 13.91 5.21 -6.19
CA ALA A 66 13.61 6.63 -6.14
C ALA A 66 13.58 7.15 -4.69
N PHE A 67 13.75 8.46 -4.54
CA PHE A 67 13.48 9.12 -3.26
C PHE A 67 12.00 9.01 -2.90
N VAL A 68 11.74 8.75 -1.63
CA VAL A 68 10.37 8.60 -1.11
C VAL A 68 9.92 9.86 -0.36
N PRO A 69 8.67 10.27 -0.48
CA PRO A 69 8.12 11.41 0.24
C PRO A 69 7.83 11.03 1.71
N ALA A 70 8.88 10.82 2.49
CA ALA A 70 8.83 10.49 3.91
C ALA A 70 10.09 11.03 4.60
N ARG A 71 10.02 11.23 5.91
CA ARG A 71 11.21 11.58 6.71
C ARG A 71 12.19 10.41 6.75
N ALA A 72 11.68 9.21 6.95
CA ALA A 72 12.43 7.98 6.90
C ALA A 72 11.55 6.85 6.40
N ALA A 73 12.15 5.86 5.73
CA ALA A 73 11.45 4.65 5.33
C ALA A 73 12.39 3.44 5.42
N ARG A 74 11.91 2.39 6.06
CA ARG A 74 12.55 1.08 6.13
C ARG A 74 11.56 0.05 5.60
N ILE A 75 11.88 -0.56 4.46
CA ILE A 75 10.94 -1.40 3.72
C ILE A 75 11.63 -2.73 3.43
N GLY A 76 11.00 -3.82 3.87
CA GLY A 76 11.42 -5.17 3.51
C GLY A 76 11.03 -5.52 2.07
N PRO A 77 11.44 -6.69 1.57
CA PRO A 77 11.12 -7.14 0.22
C PRO A 77 9.61 -7.31 0.05
N VAL A 78 9.07 -6.72 -1.02
CA VAL A 78 7.67 -6.80 -1.41
C VAL A 78 7.58 -7.42 -2.81
N ASP A 79 6.88 -8.54 -2.93
CA ASP A 79 6.75 -9.25 -4.21
C ASP A 79 5.70 -8.59 -5.13
N ALA A 80 4.63 -8.04 -4.56
CA ALA A 80 3.57 -7.38 -5.31
C ALA A 80 2.75 -6.43 -4.43
N ILE A 81 2.15 -5.43 -5.06
CA ILE A 81 1.20 -4.50 -4.45
C ILE A 81 -0.13 -4.70 -5.15
N TYR A 82 -1.15 -5.08 -4.38
CA TYR A 82 -2.52 -5.17 -4.87
C TYR A 82 -3.36 -4.10 -4.18
N THR A 83 -4.14 -3.38 -4.95
CA THR A 83 -5.02 -2.34 -4.41
C THR A 83 -6.44 -2.54 -4.92
N ARG A 84 -7.41 -2.40 -4.02
CA ARG A 84 -8.80 -2.18 -4.34
C ARG A 84 -9.26 -0.96 -3.53
N ILE A 85 -9.13 0.19 -4.15
CA ILE A 85 -9.56 1.46 -3.58
C ILE A 85 -10.75 1.89 -4.42
N GLY A 86 -11.92 2.01 -3.79
CA GLY A 86 -13.19 2.23 -4.47
C GLY A 86 -13.09 3.20 -5.64
N ALA A 87 -13.62 2.80 -6.79
CA ALA A 87 -13.86 3.73 -7.89
C ALA A 87 -14.97 4.69 -7.44
N SER A 88 -14.87 5.95 -7.80
CA SER A 88 -16.00 6.86 -7.79
C SER A 88 -17.14 6.22 -8.57
N ASP A 89 -18.36 6.31 -8.01
CA ASP A 89 -19.58 5.74 -8.55
C ASP A 89 -19.71 5.98 -10.07
N ASP A 90 -19.33 4.99 -10.86
CA ASP A 90 -19.67 4.95 -12.28
C ASP A 90 -21.09 4.37 -12.40
N LEU A 91 -22.06 5.22 -12.07
CA LEU A 91 -23.49 4.92 -12.19
C LEU A 91 -23.91 4.62 -13.65
N ALA A 92 -23.04 4.88 -14.61
CA ALA A 92 -23.33 4.72 -16.03
C ALA A 92 -23.26 3.25 -16.50
N SER A 93 -22.64 2.35 -15.75
CA SER A 93 -22.45 0.96 -16.22
C SER A 93 -23.54 -0.02 -15.80
N GLY A 94 -24.53 0.39 -14.99
CA GLY A 94 -25.66 -0.46 -14.56
C GLY A 94 -25.29 -1.72 -13.78
N ARG A 95 -24.01 -1.93 -13.48
CA ARG A 95 -23.55 -3.05 -12.65
C ARG A 95 -23.56 -2.64 -11.18
N SER A 96 -24.04 -3.53 -10.33
CA SER A 96 -23.93 -3.33 -8.90
C SER A 96 -22.46 -3.14 -8.52
N THR A 97 -22.13 -1.97 -7.95
CA THR A 97 -20.78 -1.64 -7.46
C THR A 97 -20.25 -2.73 -6.54
N PHE A 98 -21.11 -3.34 -5.74
CA PHE A 98 -20.79 -4.47 -4.87
C PHE A 98 -20.25 -5.68 -5.66
N MET A 99 -20.90 -6.06 -6.77
CA MET A 99 -20.46 -7.21 -7.58
C MET A 99 -19.09 -6.95 -8.25
N VAL A 100 -18.86 -5.74 -8.71
CA VAL A 100 -17.56 -5.35 -9.26
C VAL A 100 -16.49 -5.43 -8.18
N GLU A 101 -16.74 -4.88 -7.00
CA GLU A 101 -15.84 -4.92 -5.87
C GLU A 101 -15.50 -6.35 -5.43
N MET A 102 -16.49 -7.21 -5.34
CA MET A 102 -16.28 -8.60 -4.95
C MET A 102 -15.48 -9.38 -6.00
N THR A 103 -15.75 -9.14 -7.29
CA THR A 103 -15.02 -9.78 -8.39
C THR A 103 -13.55 -9.37 -8.39
N GLU A 104 -13.26 -8.08 -8.21
CA GLU A 104 -11.89 -7.57 -8.14
C GLU A 104 -11.17 -8.07 -6.88
N ALA A 105 -11.83 -8.07 -5.72
CA ALA A 105 -11.26 -8.63 -4.50
C ALA A 105 -10.96 -10.13 -4.64
N ALA A 106 -11.86 -10.89 -5.25
CA ALA A 106 -11.64 -12.31 -5.53
C ALA A 106 -10.44 -12.52 -6.47
N ALA A 107 -10.30 -11.71 -7.52
CA ALA A 107 -9.17 -11.77 -8.44
C ALA A 107 -7.83 -11.48 -7.74
N ILE A 108 -7.80 -10.53 -6.81
CA ILE A 108 -6.62 -10.26 -5.97
C ILE A 108 -6.28 -11.48 -5.11
N LEU A 109 -7.28 -12.02 -4.39
CA LEU A 109 -7.08 -13.17 -3.51
C LEU A 109 -6.59 -14.40 -4.27
N HIS A 110 -7.07 -14.62 -5.49
CA HIS A 110 -6.59 -15.71 -6.35
C HIS A 110 -5.16 -15.54 -6.83
N ARG A 111 -4.71 -14.30 -7.02
CA ARG A 111 -3.34 -13.98 -7.46
C ARG A 111 -2.33 -13.96 -6.31
N MET A 112 -2.80 -13.82 -5.08
CA MET A 112 -1.91 -13.85 -3.92
C MET A 112 -1.27 -15.24 -3.83
N PRO A 113 0.07 -15.34 -3.92
CA PRO A 113 0.74 -16.62 -3.72
C PRO A 113 0.38 -17.13 -2.32
N ARG A 114 0.03 -18.42 -2.21
CA ARG A 114 -0.11 -19.03 -0.89
C ARG A 114 1.17 -18.75 -0.12
N TRP A 115 1.04 -18.06 1.00
CA TRP A 115 2.16 -17.77 1.86
C TRP A 115 2.92 -19.06 2.18
N LYS A 116 4.11 -19.21 1.61
CA LYS A 116 5.08 -20.23 2.01
C LYS A 116 6.12 -19.52 2.85
N PRO A 117 6.37 -19.95 4.11
CA PRO A 117 7.49 -19.40 4.86
C PRO A 117 8.74 -19.62 4.01
N ARG A 118 9.38 -18.53 3.60
CA ARG A 118 10.68 -18.63 2.91
C ARG A 118 11.67 -19.27 3.88
N SER A 119 12.13 -20.47 3.54
CA SER A 119 13.33 -21.02 4.15
C SER A 119 14.46 -20.01 3.90
N ARG A 120 15.29 -19.74 4.91
CA ARG A 120 16.42 -18.79 4.87
C ARG A 120 17.50 -19.14 3.85
N ARG A 121 17.18 -19.51 2.62
CA ARG A 121 18.17 -19.84 1.57
C ARG A 121 17.94 -18.95 0.35
N GLY A 122 18.87 -18.00 0.18
CA GLY A 122 19.29 -17.52 -1.13
C GLY A 122 18.44 -16.43 -1.77
N TYR A 123 18.40 -15.22 -1.20
CA TYR A 123 18.26 -14.04 -2.03
C TYR A 123 19.61 -13.83 -2.77
N ARG A 124 19.66 -14.15 -4.06
CA ARG A 124 20.73 -13.67 -4.93
C ARG A 124 20.26 -12.32 -5.50
N PRO A 125 20.93 -11.20 -5.21
CA PRO A 125 20.67 -9.98 -5.95
C PRO A 125 21.08 -10.21 -7.40
N CYS A 126 20.20 -9.89 -8.34
CA CYS A 126 20.60 -9.73 -9.74
C CYS A 126 21.50 -8.49 -9.82
N LEU A 127 22.76 -8.68 -10.17
CA LEU A 127 23.64 -7.63 -10.67
C LEU A 127 23.23 -7.28 -12.10
#